data_443d2a68b1b6f41978b6d6dfda8bf01c
#
_entry.id   443d2a68b1b6f41978b6d6dfda8bf01c
#
_cell.length_a   1.000
_cell.length_b   1.000
_cell.length_c   1.000
_cell.angle_alpha   90.00
_cell.angle_beta   90.00
_cell.angle_gamma   90.00
#
_symmetry.space_group_name_H-M   'P 1'
#
loop_
_entity.id
_entity.type
_entity.pdbx_description
1 polymer ?
#
loop_
_entity_poly.entity_id
_entity_poly.type
_entity_poly.pdbx_seq_one_letter_code
_entity_poly.pdbx_strand_id
1 'polypeptide(L)'
;MIVFLDLDGTLTNTAHEWFKPFKDGIQEIDLNNVPLFNGAKQFVEDLQKEGHRPIILSDSHPKYVNKIAQQIFQIPAISLTDKPNAEKTLNYINSNPDIQQLFSDKDNFIIVGDSWLDVEIGRRLNIRTVLTQFYKASSIEERDGIGQDWKPIKMGATYYAKSFDDVKKIIQNPNKELLAIEAIFQNENSDNMVRFLYRNYNGEFTAFRCLARQDDGECDKFARADKYYQIDNPERSHDFISKLAQGVSNYLSRVEKFPQYQWDYLTYVSDKKTTSPPNKMKEIFDLVNSNFNKIKLFEWSEDVEGSLRNKPNYKARREFIAKYLKTIDGIDLNGKSVIVIDDQFTSSATANEISQQLRNKGVKNILFVALFYLILPIESKACPQCGKSLKIKIKRKDGNRFYSCLSPQFGGQGCGYIENIN
;
A
#
# COMPACT_ATOMS: atom_id res chain seq x y z
N MET A 1 -9.99 -9.45 -18.20
CA MET A 1 -8.67 -9.09 -17.61
C MET A 1 -7.70 -10.27 -17.72
N ILE A 2 -6.40 -9.97 -17.79
CA ILE A 2 -5.32 -10.93 -17.55
C ILE A 2 -5.03 -10.93 -16.04
N VAL A 3 -5.13 -12.11 -15.41
CA VAL A 3 -4.93 -12.26 -13.96
C VAL A 3 -3.69 -13.12 -13.72
N PHE A 4 -2.58 -12.51 -13.38
CA PHE A 4 -1.38 -13.25 -12.96
C PHE A 4 -1.57 -13.71 -11.52
N LEU A 5 -1.42 -14.99 -11.29
CA LEU A 5 -1.63 -15.65 -10.00
C LEU A 5 -0.30 -16.23 -9.50
N ASP A 6 0.19 -15.79 -8.37
CA ASP A 6 1.26 -16.52 -7.73
C ASP A 6 0.78 -17.91 -7.30
N LEU A 7 1.70 -18.87 -7.22
CA LEU A 7 1.37 -20.25 -6.92
C LEU A 7 1.52 -20.55 -5.43
N ASP A 8 2.76 -20.41 -4.92
CA ASP A 8 3.16 -20.86 -3.59
C ASP A 8 2.78 -19.84 -2.52
N GLY A 9 1.73 -20.11 -1.78
CA GLY A 9 1.23 -19.17 -0.79
C GLY A 9 0.01 -18.39 -1.23
N THR A 10 -0.40 -18.58 -2.48
CA THR A 10 -1.58 -17.91 -3.07
C THR A 10 -2.64 -18.93 -3.51
N LEU A 11 -2.31 -19.85 -4.41
CA LEU A 11 -3.19 -20.93 -4.83
C LEU A 11 -2.97 -22.19 -4.00
N THR A 12 -1.70 -22.46 -3.67
CA THR A 12 -1.28 -23.62 -2.88
C THR A 12 -0.69 -23.19 -1.54
N ASN A 13 -0.95 -23.98 -0.50
CA ASN A 13 -0.35 -23.77 0.83
C ASN A 13 1.03 -24.47 0.90
N THR A 14 1.91 -24.13 -0.03
CA THR A 14 3.24 -24.76 -0.24
C THR A 14 4.40 -23.80 0.07
N ALA A 15 4.14 -22.74 0.80
CA ALA A 15 5.19 -21.80 1.21
C ALA A 15 6.13 -22.34 2.30
N HIS A 16 5.80 -23.48 2.92
CA HIS A 16 6.63 -24.14 3.91
C HIS A 16 7.93 -24.69 3.31
N GLU A 17 9.02 -24.66 4.07
CA GLU A 17 10.36 -25.09 3.66
C GLU A 17 10.40 -26.54 3.14
N TRP A 18 9.55 -27.43 3.70
CA TRP A 18 9.41 -28.82 3.24
C TRP A 18 9.18 -28.94 1.72
N PHE A 19 8.51 -27.97 1.10
CA PHE A 19 8.24 -27.97 -0.35
C PHE A 19 9.43 -27.50 -1.19
N LYS A 20 10.49 -26.98 -0.57
CA LYS A 20 11.64 -26.42 -1.27
C LYS A 20 12.27 -27.38 -2.30
N PRO A 21 12.55 -28.68 -2.00
CA PRO A 21 13.14 -29.61 -2.98
C PRO A 21 12.28 -29.79 -4.24
N PHE A 22 10.96 -29.72 -4.12
CA PHE A 22 10.03 -29.81 -5.25
C PHE A 22 10.03 -28.50 -6.05
N LYS A 23 10.01 -27.37 -5.38
CA LYS A 23 10.06 -26.04 -5.98
C LYS A 23 11.38 -25.79 -6.72
N ASP A 24 12.48 -26.34 -6.22
CA ASP A 24 13.80 -26.28 -6.85
C ASP A 24 13.96 -27.31 -8.00
N GLY A 25 12.97 -28.18 -8.22
CA GLY A 25 12.99 -29.22 -9.29
C GLY A 25 13.90 -30.39 -8.99
N ILE A 26 14.39 -30.54 -7.75
CA ILE A 26 15.26 -31.62 -7.28
C ILE A 26 14.45 -32.92 -7.13
N GLN A 27 13.21 -32.80 -6.66
CA GLN A 27 12.29 -33.91 -6.45
C GLN A 27 11.00 -33.69 -7.25
N GLU A 28 10.36 -34.78 -7.66
CA GLU A 28 9.02 -34.71 -8.25
C GLU A 28 7.95 -34.73 -7.18
N ILE A 29 6.96 -33.82 -7.30
CA ILE A 29 5.84 -33.78 -6.40
C ILE A 29 4.75 -34.75 -6.83
N ASP A 30 4.16 -35.47 -5.87
CA ASP A 30 2.87 -36.12 -6.06
C ASP A 30 1.75 -35.07 -5.89
N LEU A 31 0.92 -34.91 -6.90
CA LEU A 31 -0.16 -33.91 -6.91
C LEU A 31 -1.20 -34.14 -5.84
N ASN A 32 -1.39 -35.39 -5.38
CA ASN A 32 -2.28 -35.69 -4.25
C ASN A 32 -1.80 -35.08 -2.94
N ASN A 33 -0.52 -34.74 -2.86
CA ASN A 33 0.13 -34.14 -1.69
C ASN A 33 0.29 -32.63 -1.81
N VAL A 34 -0.27 -31.99 -2.86
CA VAL A 34 -0.27 -30.51 -2.98
C VAL A 34 -1.43 -29.93 -2.21
N PRO A 35 -1.21 -29.29 -1.06
CA PRO A 35 -2.28 -28.67 -0.31
C PRO A 35 -2.73 -27.39 -1.03
N LEU A 36 -3.98 -27.36 -1.45
CA LEU A 36 -4.58 -26.14 -2.00
C LEU A 36 -5.20 -25.29 -0.88
N PHE A 37 -5.18 -23.96 -1.05
CA PHE A 37 -6.06 -23.14 -0.23
C PHE A 37 -7.53 -23.46 -0.56
N ASN A 38 -8.38 -23.39 0.46
CA ASN A 38 -9.79 -23.68 0.31
C ASN A 38 -10.43 -22.75 -0.74
N GLY A 39 -11.05 -23.33 -1.75
CA GLY A 39 -11.67 -22.61 -2.85
C GLY A 39 -10.73 -22.20 -4.00
N ALA A 40 -9.42 -22.48 -3.94
CA ALA A 40 -8.46 -22.05 -4.97
C ALA A 40 -8.82 -22.57 -6.37
N LYS A 41 -9.19 -23.85 -6.49
CA LYS A 41 -9.60 -24.42 -7.78
C LYS A 41 -10.87 -23.78 -8.32
N GLN A 42 -11.89 -23.64 -7.48
CA GLN A 42 -13.15 -22.99 -7.84
C GLN A 42 -12.93 -21.52 -8.23
N PHE A 43 -12.05 -20.81 -7.54
CA PHE A 43 -11.69 -19.43 -7.88
C PHE A 43 -11.13 -19.32 -9.30
N VAL A 44 -10.19 -20.20 -9.69
CA VAL A 44 -9.61 -20.19 -11.03
C VAL A 44 -10.66 -20.53 -12.10
N GLU A 45 -11.53 -21.52 -11.83
CA GLU A 45 -12.64 -21.89 -12.71
C GLU A 45 -13.64 -20.72 -12.88
N ASP A 46 -13.96 -20.02 -11.80
CA ASP A 46 -14.85 -18.86 -11.83
C ASP A 46 -14.27 -17.75 -12.69
N LEU A 47 -12.97 -17.42 -12.52
CA LEU A 47 -12.30 -16.43 -13.36
C LEU A 47 -12.39 -16.76 -14.84
N GLN A 48 -12.20 -18.04 -15.23
CA GLN A 48 -12.32 -18.47 -16.63
C GLN A 48 -13.77 -18.35 -17.14
N LYS A 49 -14.76 -18.74 -16.33
CA LYS A 49 -16.19 -18.63 -16.68
C LYS A 49 -16.63 -17.17 -16.85
N GLU A 50 -16.04 -16.26 -16.07
CA GLU A 50 -16.29 -14.81 -16.16
C GLU A 50 -15.51 -14.13 -17.31
N GLY A 51 -14.78 -14.89 -18.13
CA GLY A 51 -14.03 -14.39 -19.29
C GLY A 51 -12.68 -13.76 -18.95
N HIS A 52 -12.19 -13.95 -17.72
CA HIS A 52 -10.83 -13.58 -17.36
C HIS A 52 -9.82 -14.64 -17.82
N ARG A 53 -8.58 -14.24 -17.98
CA ARG A 53 -7.47 -15.13 -18.38
C ARG A 53 -6.49 -15.30 -17.22
N PRO A 54 -6.67 -16.29 -16.33
CA PRO A 54 -5.72 -16.60 -15.27
C PRO A 54 -4.46 -17.23 -15.83
N ILE A 55 -3.28 -16.79 -15.33
CA ILE A 55 -1.94 -17.28 -15.70
C ILE A 55 -1.12 -17.40 -14.43
N ILE A 56 -0.56 -18.56 -14.14
CA ILE A 56 0.34 -18.74 -13.00
C ILE A 56 1.66 -17.99 -13.25
N LEU A 57 2.15 -17.26 -12.24
CA LEU A 57 3.41 -16.53 -12.24
C LEU A 57 4.25 -16.96 -11.02
N SER A 58 5.22 -17.86 -11.20
CA SER A 58 5.96 -18.48 -10.10
C SER A 58 7.47 -18.49 -10.32
N ASP A 59 8.24 -18.30 -9.25
CA ASP A 59 9.69 -18.44 -9.24
C ASP A 59 10.15 -19.90 -9.21
N SER A 60 9.24 -20.81 -8.90
CA SER A 60 9.54 -22.24 -8.79
C SER A 60 9.87 -22.90 -10.15
N HIS A 61 10.55 -24.03 -10.08
CA HIS A 61 11.04 -24.76 -11.24
C HIS A 61 9.91 -25.27 -12.16
N PRO A 62 10.08 -25.29 -13.51
CA PRO A 62 9.06 -25.70 -14.46
C PRO A 62 8.44 -27.09 -14.21
N LYS A 63 9.23 -28.07 -13.78
CA LYS A 63 8.74 -29.42 -13.45
C LYS A 63 7.65 -29.40 -12.38
N TYR A 64 7.77 -28.51 -11.40
CA TYR A 64 6.80 -28.32 -10.34
C TYR A 64 5.62 -27.47 -10.83
N VAL A 65 5.90 -26.28 -11.34
CA VAL A 65 4.88 -25.30 -11.72
C VAL A 65 3.98 -25.83 -12.85
N ASN A 66 4.55 -26.33 -13.94
CA ASN A 66 3.77 -26.77 -15.11
C ASN A 66 2.91 -27.98 -14.78
N LYS A 67 3.40 -28.90 -13.94
CA LYS A 67 2.63 -30.08 -13.51
C LYS A 67 1.38 -29.66 -12.74
N ILE A 68 1.48 -28.71 -11.80
CA ILE A 68 0.36 -28.19 -11.03
C ILE A 68 -0.58 -27.35 -11.92
N ALA A 69 -0.02 -26.46 -12.73
CA ALA A 69 -0.78 -25.61 -13.63
C ALA A 69 -1.66 -26.40 -14.60
N GLN A 70 -1.07 -27.42 -15.25
CA GLN A 70 -1.77 -28.23 -16.26
C GLN A 70 -2.76 -29.23 -15.67
N GLN A 71 -2.37 -29.91 -14.57
CA GLN A 71 -3.16 -31.05 -14.08
C GLN A 71 -4.15 -30.66 -12.99
N ILE A 72 -3.88 -29.59 -12.19
CA ILE A 72 -4.79 -29.14 -11.15
C ILE A 72 -5.68 -27.98 -11.64
N PHE A 73 -5.06 -26.94 -12.22
CA PHE A 73 -5.76 -25.69 -12.56
C PHE A 73 -6.15 -25.56 -14.03
N GLN A 74 -5.51 -26.30 -14.93
CA GLN A 74 -5.72 -26.28 -16.39
C GLN A 74 -5.57 -24.88 -17.00
N ILE A 75 -4.54 -24.13 -16.55
CA ILE A 75 -4.20 -22.79 -17.02
C ILE A 75 -2.73 -22.66 -17.40
N PRO A 76 -2.36 -21.66 -18.22
CA PRO A 76 -0.97 -21.38 -18.56
C PRO A 76 -0.15 -20.99 -17.33
N ALA A 77 1.17 -21.20 -17.41
CA ALA A 77 2.10 -20.78 -16.36
C ALA A 77 3.39 -20.20 -16.92
N ILE A 78 3.95 -19.24 -16.19
CA ILE A 78 5.30 -18.72 -16.34
C ILE A 78 6.09 -19.16 -15.10
N SER A 79 7.11 -19.97 -15.32
CA SER A 79 7.96 -20.49 -14.26
C SER A 79 9.34 -19.84 -14.27
N LEU A 80 10.09 -19.95 -13.16
CA LEU A 80 11.40 -19.31 -12.99
C LEU A 80 11.35 -17.80 -13.33
N THR A 81 10.36 -17.12 -12.83
CA THR A 81 10.10 -15.72 -13.18
C THR A 81 11.16 -14.75 -12.69
N ASP A 82 11.94 -15.14 -11.67
CA ASP A 82 13.01 -14.31 -11.07
C ASP A 82 12.43 -12.99 -10.50
N LYS A 83 11.27 -13.10 -9.79
CA LYS A 83 10.66 -11.93 -9.15
C LYS A 83 11.64 -11.25 -8.17
N PRO A 84 11.72 -9.96 -8.13
CA PRO A 84 10.83 -8.99 -8.76
C PRO A 84 11.27 -8.51 -10.16
N ASN A 85 12.19 -9.21 -10.84
CA ASN A 85 12.57 -8.87 -12.21
C ASN A 85 11.38 -9.09 -13.16
N ALA A 86 11.04 -8.06 -13.94
CA ALA A 86 9.88 -8.11 -14.83
C ALA A 86 10.17 -8.68 -16.21
N GLU A 87 11.43 -8.96 -16.54
CA GLU A 87 11.89 -9.31 -17.90
C GLU A 87 11.18 -10.55 -18.46
N LYS A 88 11.14 -11.64 -17.71
CA LYS A 88 10.49 -12.88 -18.17
C LYS A 88 9.00 -12.71 -18.37
N THR A 89 8.33 -11.94 -17.48
CA THR A 89 6.91 -11.64 -17.62
C THR A 89 6.66 -10.77 -18.85
N LEU A 90 7.49 -9.77 -19.10
CA LEU A 90 7.42 -8.94 -20.30
C LEU A 90 7.67 -9.76 -21.57
N ASN A 91 8.65 -10.66 -21.57
CA ASN A 91 8.93 -11.56 -22.70
C ASN A 91 7.71 -12.45 -23.00
N TYR A 92 7.06 -12.99 -21.98
CA TYR A 92 5.82 -13.75 -22.16
C TYR A 92 4.70 -12.89 -22.76
N ILE A 93 4.48 -11.68 -22.23
CA ILE A 93 3.49 -10.74 -22.75
C ILE A 93 3.78 -10.44 -24.23
N ASN A 94 5.01 -10.11 -24.58
CA ASN A 94 5.44 -9.73 -25.93
C ASN A 94 5.37 -10.91 -26.92
N SER A 95 5.52 -12.15 -26.43
CA SER A 95 5.41 -13.36 -27.25
C SER A 95 3.96 -13.80 -27.54
N ASN A 96 2.98 -13.15 -26.90
CA ASN A 96 1.57 -13.45 -27.05
C ASN A 96 0.84 -12.22 -27.60
N PRO A 97 0.58 -12.12 -28.92
CA PRO A 97 0.04 -10.90 -29.54
C PRO A 97 -1.25 -10.38 -28.92
N ASP A 98 -2.18 -11.27 -28.57
CA ASP A 98 -3.43 -10.90 -27.92
C ASP A 98 -3.23 -10.27 -26.54
N ILE A 99 -2.25 -10.77 -25.77
CA ILE A 99 -1.92 -10.24 -24.45
C ILE A 99 -1.15 -8.92 -24.61
N GLN A 100 -0.23 -8.86 -25.59
CA GLN A 100 0.54 -7.66 -25.89
C GLN A 100 -0.37 -6.49 -26.28
N GLN A 101 -1.38 -6.72 -27.10
CA GLN A 101 -2.36 -5.72 -27.48
C GLN A 101 -3.09 -5.16 -26.24
N LEU A 102 -3.51 -6.02 -25.33
CA LEU A 102 -4.16 -5.61 -24.08
C LEU A 102 -3.20 -4.85 -23.15
N PHE A 103 -1.89 -5.09 -23.24
CA PHE A 103 -0.91 -4.50 -22.33
C PHE A 103 -0.69 -2.99 -22.54
N SER A 104 -1.21 -2.42 -23.63
CA SER A 104 -1.29 -0.96 -23.83
C SER A 104 -2.16 -0.28 -22.78
N ASP A 105 -3.23 -0.95 -22.33
CA ASP A 105 -4.07 -0.54 -21.20
C ASP A 105 -3.78 -1.40 -19.98
N LYS A 106 -3.02 -0.84 -19.04
CA LYS A 106 -2.58 -1.50 -17.82
C LYS A 106 -3.73 -1.89 -16.89
N ASP A 107 -4.90 -1.31 -17.06
CA ASP A 107 -6.10 -1.63 -16.27
C ASP A 107 -6.69 -3.00 -16.63
N ASN A 108 -6.28 -3.57 -17.75
CA ASN A 108 -6.60 -4.94 -18.14
C ASN A 108 -5.78 -6.01 -17.42
N PHE A 109 -4.88 -5.63 -16.50
CA PHE A 109 -3.95 -6.54 -15.83
C PHE A 109 -4.00 -6.38 -14.32
N ILE A 110 -3.85 -7.51 -13.63
CA ILE A 110 -3.72 -7.57 -12.18
C ILE A 110 -2.80 -8.73 -11.78
N ILE A 111 -1.97 -8.53 -10.76
CA ILE A 111 -1.19 -9.59 -10.10
C ILE A 111 -1.81 -9.87 -8.75
N VAL A 112 -1.99 -11.14 -8.43
CA VAL A 112 -2.45 -11.64 -7.14
C VAL A 112 -1.37 -12.50 -6.54
N GLY A 113 -0.86 -12.14 -5.37
CA GLY A 113 0.19 -12.88 -4.69
C GLY A 113 0.26 -12.57 -3.20
N ASP A 114 1.07 -13.31 -2.46
CA ASP A 114 1.16 -13.22 -1.00
C ASP A 114 2.45 -12.54 -0.51
N SER A 115 3.36 -12.23 -1.40
CA SER A 115 4.69 -11.73 -1.07
C SER A 115 4.95 -10.29 -1.55
N TRP A 116 5.99 -9.67 -0.98
CA TRP A 116 6.45 -8.37 -1.44
C TRP A 116 7.02 -8.42 -2.89
N LEU A 117 7.46 -9.60 -3.34
CA LEU A 117 7.96 -9.81 -4.70
C LEU A 117 6.85 -9.66 -5.74
N ASP A 118 5.66 -10.17 -5.43
CA ASP A 118 4.46 -10.04 -6.30
C ASP A 118 4.00 -8.59 -6.40
N VAL A 119 4.05 -7.88 -5.28
CA VAL A 119 3.73 -6.46 -5.26
C VAL A 119 4.74 -5.66 -6.07
N GLU A 120 6.03 -5.91 -5.88
CA GLU A 120 7.09 -5.17 -6.57
C GLU A 120 7.07 -5.41 -8.08
N ILE A 121 6.91 -6.66 -8.55
CA ILE A 121 6.83 -6.93 -9.99
C ILE A 121 5.62 -6.23 -10.62
N GLY A 122 4.46 -6.21 -9.95
CA GLY A 122 3.29 -5.48 -10.44
C GLY A 122 3.54 -3.98 -10.56
N ARG A 123 4.18 -3.38 -9.57
CA ARG A 123 4.58 -1.96 -9.63
C ARG A 123 5.62 -1.70 -10.71
N ARG A 124 6.58 -2.61 -10.96
CA ARG A 124 7.53 -2.51 -12.09
C ARG A 124 6.83 -2.55 -13.43
N LEU A 125 5.81 -3.38 -13.58
CA LEU A 125 4.97 -3.46 -14.77
C LEU A 125 3.94 -2.33 -14.88
N ASN A 126 3.77 -1.52 -13.82
CA ASN A 126 2.74 -0.49 -13.69
C ASN A 126 1.31 -1.04 -13.80
N ILE A 127 1.07 -2.21 -13.23
CA ILE A 127 -0.23 -2.87 -13.15
C ILE A 127 -0.69 -3.01 -11.71
N ARG A 128 -1.97 -3.28 -11.52
CA ARG A 128 -2.59 -3.44 -10.18
C ARG A 128 -2.09 -4.69 -9.48
N THR A 129 -1.99 -4.63 -8.16
CA THR A 129 -1.55 -5.76 -7.33
C THR A 129 -2.51 -6.03 -6.20
N VAL A 130 -2.78 -7.31 -5.94
CA VAL A 130 -3.54 -7.78 -4.78
C VAL A 130 -2.60 -8.56 -3.88
N LEU A 131 -2.40 -8.09 -2.67
CA LEU A 131 -1.69 -8.83 -1.64
C LEU A 131 -2.68 -9.72 -0.88
N THR A 132 -2.53 -11.03 -1.01
CA THR A 132 -3.34 -11.99 -0.26
C THR A 132 -2.78 -12.22 1.14
N GLN A 133 -3.67 -12.44 2.11
CA GLN A 133 -3.34 -12.70 3.51
C GLN A 133 -4.04 -13.99 3.98
N PHE A 134 -3.83 -15.09 3.23
CA PHE A 134 -4.49 -16.37 3.50
C PHE A 134 -3.84 -17.16 4.63
N TYR A 135 -2.60 -16.83 4.98
CA TYR A 135 -1.89 -17.48 6.07
C TYR A 135 -2.38 -17.03 7.44
N LYS A 136 -2.30 -17.95 8.39
CA LYS A 136 -2.30 -17.58 9.81
C LYS A 136 -0.93 -17.04 10.19
N ALA A 137 -0.88 -16.06 11.09
CA ALA A 137 0.38 -15.46 11.55
C ALA A 137 1.39 -16.51 12.09
N SER A 138 0.90 -17.58 12.73
CA SER A 138 1.71 -18.68 13.23
C SER A 138 2.39 -19.55 12.17
N SER A 139 1.96 -19.48 10.90
CA SER A 139 2.58 -20.25 9.82
C SER A 139 3.69 -19.49 9.11
N ILE A 140 3.91 -18.24 9.45
CA ILE A 140 4.90 -17.39 8.79
C ILE A 140 6.33 -17.80 9.13
N GLU A 141 6.57 -18.24 10.36
CA GLU A 141 7.88 -18.68 10.85
C GLU A 141 8.38 -19.94 10.15
N GLU A 142 7.48 -20.74 9.61
CA GLU A 142 7.77 -22.00 8.91
C GLU A 142 7.87 -21.85 7.39
N ARG A 143 7.81 -20.63 6.87
CA ARG A 143 7.87 -20.37 5.43
C ARG A 143 9.30 -20.29 4.92
N ASP A 144 9.52 -20.81 3.70
CA ASP A 144 10.75 -20.58 2.95
C ASP A 144 10.95 -19.10 2.64
N GLY A 145 12.13 -18.56 2.92
CA GLY A 145 12.48 -17.18 2.60
C GLY A 145 11.69 -16.11 3.36
N ILE A 146 11.37 -16.35 4.61
CA ILE A 146 10.53 -15.48 5.45
C ILE A 146 10.99 -14.03 5.43
N GLY A 147 10.17 -13.18 4.82
CA GLY A 147 10.22 -11.74 4.98
C GLY A 147 9.48 -11.31 6.25
N GLN A 148 9.74 -10.11 6.72
CA GLN A 148 8.91 -9.51 7.77
C GLN A 148 7.49 -9.31 7.25
N ASP A 149 6.45 -9.67 8.03
CA ASP A 149 5.04 -9.59 7.65
C ASP A 149 4.59 -8.26 7.08
N TRP A 150 5.19 -7.19 7.56
CA TRP A 150 4.84 -5.85 7.15
C TRP A 150 5.56 -5.37 5.88
N LYS A 151 6.63 -6.06 5.40
CA LYS A 151 7.34 -5.70 4.17
C LYS A 151 6.43 -5.75 2.94
N PRO A 152 5.59 -6.78 2.73
CA PRO A 152 4.62 -6.79 1.64
C PRO A 152 3.66 -5.59 1.68
N ILE A 153 3.19 -5.20 2.87
CA ILE A 153 2.33 -4.03 3.04
C ILE A 153 3.08 -2.76 2.67
N LYS A 154 4.30 -2.59 3.15
CA LYS A 154 5.16 -1.44 2.82
C LYS A 154 5.56 -1.38 1.35
N MET A 155 5.57 -2.50 0.63
CA MET A 155 5.73 -2.49 -0.82
C MET A 155 4.56 -1.81 -1.55
N GLY A 156 3.43 -1.63 -0.89
CA GLY A 156 2.33 -0.81 -1.39
C GLY A 156 1.47 -1.51 -2.44
N ALA A 157 0.97 -2.71 -2.12
CA ALA A 157 -0.04 -3.35 -2.94
C ALA A 157 -1.23 -2.43 -3.19
N THR A 158 -1.82 -2.51 -4.38
CA THR A 158 -3.02 -1.73 -4.72
C THR A 158 -4.19 -2.15 -3.84
N TYR A 159 -4.30 -3.46 -3.60
CA TYR A 159 -5.40 -4.06 -2.82
C TYR A 159 -4.89 -5.09 -1.84
N TYR A 160 -5.75 -5.41 -0.86
CA TYR A 160 -5.55 -6.47 0.14
C TYR A 160 -6.75 -7.39 0.14
N ALA A 161 -6.51 -8.70 0.10
CA ALA A 161 -7.55 -9.72 0.13
C ALA A 161 -7.31 -10.76 1.22
N LYS A 162 -8.37 -11.17 1.92
CA LYS A 162 -8.33 -12.23 2.93
C LYS A 162 -8.96 -13.52 2.45
N SER A 163 -9.64 -13.48 1.32
CA SER A 163 -10.31 -14.61 0.69
C SER A 163 -10.30 -14.48 -0.82
N PHE A 164 -10.57 -15.56 -1.54
CA PHE A 164 -10.77 -15.52 -2.98
C PHE A 164 -12.01 -14.70 -3.38
N ASP A 165 -13.01 -14.61 -2.51
CA ASP A 165 -14.17 -13.75 -2.76
C ASP A 165 -13.80 -12.27 -2.72
N ASP A 166 -12.89 -11.86 -1.84
CA ASP A 166 -12.34 -10.50 -1.87
C ASP A 166 -11.61 -10.24 -3.19
N VAL A 167 -10.81 -11.21 -3.67
CA VAL A 167 -10.10 -11.07 -4.97
C VAL A 167 -11.09 -10.95 -6.13
N LYS A 168 -12.13 -11.78 -6.18
CA LYS A 168 -13.19 -11.69 -7.21
C LYS A 168 -13.86 -10.31 -7.19
N LYS A 169 -14.23 -9.82 -6.02
CA LYS A 169 -14.82 -8.49 -5.82
C LYS A 169 -13.93 -7.37 -6.34
N ILE A 170 -12.62 -7.44 -6.05
CA ILE A 170 -11.62 -6.50 -6.56
C ILE A 170 -11.57 -6.54 -8.09
N ILE A 171 -11.54 -7.72 -8.70
CA ILE A 171 -11.47 -7.90 -10.15
C ILE A 171 -12.72 -7.33 -10.83
N GLN A 172 -13.91 -7.55 -10.23
CA GLN A 172 -15.19 -7.07 -10.78
C GLN A 172 -15.32 -5.54 -10.69
N ASN A 173 -14.86 -4.91 -9.60
CA ASN A 173 -15.02 -3.48 -9.36
C ASN A 173 -13.74 -2.82 -8.84
N PRO A 174 -12.63 -2.83 -9.61
CA PRO A 174 -11.33 -2.46 -9.10
C PRO A 174 -11.25 -1.02 -8.58
N ASN A 175 -11.94 -0.05 -9.20
CA ASN A 175 -11.88 1.34 -8.73
C ASN A 175 -12.61 1.56 -7.40
N LYS A 176 -13.68 0.79 -7.15
CA LYS A 176 -14.41 0.86 -5.86
C LYS A 176 -13.67 0.21 -4.70
N GLU A 177 -12.75 -0.71 -5.01
CA GLU A 177 -11.92 -1.38 -3.99
C GLU A 177 -10.60 -0.66 -3.72
N LEU A 178 -10.32 0.48 -4.36
CA LEU A 178 -9.20 1.36 -4.03
C LEU A 178 -9.36 1.95 -2.62
N LEU A 179 -8.27 2.42 -2.03
CA LEU A 179 -8.34 3.22 -0.80
C LEU A 179 -9.15 4.50 -1.03
N ALA A 180 -9.75 5.03 0.01
CA ALA A 180 -10.78 6.06 -0.11
C ALA A 180 -10.35 7.30 -0.92
N ILE A 181 -9.15 7.81 -0.67
CA ILE A 181 -8.61 8.95 -1.45
C ILE A 181 -8.24 8.52 -2.86
N GLU A 182 -7.64 7.34 -3.03
CA GLU A 182 -7.27 6.84 -4.36
C GLU A 182 -8.49 6.67 -5.27
N ALA A 183 -9.62 6.18 -4.73
CA ALA A 183 -10.87 6.04 -5.47
C ALA A 183 -11.41 7.41 -5.93
N ILE A 184 -11.40 8.42 -5.07
CA ILE A 184 -11.84 9.78 -5.42
C ILE A 184 -11.04 10.34 -6.62
N PHE A 185 -9.74 10.07 -6.68
CA PHE A 185 -8.91 10.47 -7.83
C PHE A 185 -9.24 9.69 -9.11
N GLN A 186 -9.98 8.59 -9.01
CA GLN A 186 -10.56 7.84 -10.16
C GLN A 186 -12.03 8.19 -10.38
N ASN A 187 -12.54 9.26 -9.77
CA ASN A 187 -13.95 9.70 -9.79
C ASN A 187 -14.94 8.64 -9.26
N GLU A 188 -14.48 7.84 -8.29
CA GLU A 188 -15.27 6.79 -7.65
C GLU A 188 -15.32 6.96 -6.13
N ASN A 189 -16.35 6.37 -5.53
CA ASN A 189 -16.42 6.20 -4.08
C ASN A 189 -15.90 4.83 -3.68
N SER A 190 -14.97 4.80 -2.75
CA SER A 190 -14.40 3.55 -2.29
C SER A 190 -15.40 2.69 -1.52
N ASP A 191 -15.43 1.39 -1.77
CA ASP A 191 -16.09 0.37 -0.93
C ASP A 191 -15.12 -0.33 0.02
N ASN A 192 -13.85 0.04 -0.05
CA ASN A 192 -12.78 -0.59 0.70
C ASN A 192 -12.76 -0.13 2.16
N MET A 193 -12.90 -1.09 3.07
CA MET A 193 -12.76 -0.91 4.53
C MET A 193 -11.60 -1.75 5.09
N VAL A 194 -10.65 -2.13 4.23
CA VAL A 194 -9.54 -2.99 4.63
C VAL A 194 -8.74 -2.34 5.76
N ARG A 195 -8.52 -3.15 6.78
CA ARG A 195 -7.69 -2.77 7.92
C ARG A 195 -6.22 -2.84 7.50
N PHE A 196 -5.53 -1.72 7.62
CA PHE A 196 -4.09 -1.72 7.63
C PHE A 196 -3.60 -2.45 8.89
N LEU A 197 -2.99 -3.60 8.72
CA LEU A 197 -2.28 -4.31 9.80
C LEU A 197 -0.92 -3.65 9.99
N TYR A 198 -0.90 -2.47 10.60
CA TYR A 198 0.33 -1.95 11.14
C TYR A 198 0.55 -2.52 12.55
N ARG A 199 1.79 -2.87 12.87
CA ARG A 199 2.15 -3.26 14.25
C ARG A 199 1.85 -2.11 15.18
N ASN A 200 0.82 -2.26 15.97
CA ASN A 200 0.57 -1.44 17.12
C ASN A 200 1.53 -1.91 18.24
N TYR A 201 2.76 -1.40 18.19
CA TYR A 201 3.84 -1.87 19.07
C TYR A 201 3.51 -1.77 20.56
N ASN A 202 2.66 -0.83 20.97
CA ASN A 202 2.38 -0.56 22.37
C ASN A 202 0.88 -0.51 22.71
N GLY A 203 -0.01 -0.88 21.79
CA GLY A 203 -1.46 -0.83 22.03
C GLY A 203 -2.03 0.59 22.20
N GLU A 204 -1.32 1.62 21.74
CA GLU A 204 -1.66 3.00 21.98
C GLU A 204 -2.93 3.41 21.27
N PHE A 205 -3.19 2.93 20.06
CA PHE A 205 -4.43 3.18 19.32
C PHE A 205 -5.27 1.90 19.13
N THR A 206 -6.58 2.07 19.06
CA THR A 206 -7.53 0.96 18.87
C THR A 206 -7.52 0.47 17.44
N ALA A 207 -7.41 1.39 16.47
CA ALA A 207 -7.34 1.07 15.06
C ALA A 207 -6.55 2.15 14.31
N PHE A 208 -5.92 1.71 13.21
CA PHE A 208 -5.17 2.57 12.30
C PHE A 208 -5.65 2.36 10.86
N ARG A 209 -5.74 3.46 10.09
CA ARG A 209 -6.13 3.44 8.68
C ARG A 209 -5.28 4.40 7.88
N CYS A 210 -5.01 4.02 6.62
CA CYS A 210 -4.52 4.95 5.60
C CYS A 210 -5.53 5.01 4.46
N LEU A 211 -5.67 6.19 3.87
CA LEU A 211 -6.67 6.45 2.83
C LEU A 211 -6.07 6.53 1.43
N ALA A 212 -4.75 6.58 1.31
CA ALA A 212 -4.01 6.48 0.06
C ALA A 212 -2.56 6.03 0.29
N ARG A 213 -1.92 5.54 -0.76
CA ARG A 213 -0.49 5.23 -0.82
C ARG A 213 0.26 6.43 -1.37
N GLN A 214 1.45 6.69 -0.85
CA GLN A 214 2.39 7.66 -1.38
C GLN A 214 3.66 6.97 -1.86
N ASP A 215 4.02 7.17 -3.11
CA ASP A 215 5.22 6.62 -3.73
C ASP A 215 6.27 7.70 -3.97
N ASP A 216 7.31 7.73 -3.17
CA ASP A 216 8.46 8.63 -3.36
C ASP A 216 9.23 8.35 -4.67
N GLY A 217 9.16 7.12 -5.18
CA GLY A 217 9.72 6.72 -6.46
C GLY A 217 8.88 7.14 -7.65
N GLU A 218 7.59 7.45 -7.44
CA GLU A 218 6.63 7.87 -8.48
C GLU A 218 6.37 6.82 -9.57
N CYS A 219 6.45 5.56 -9.24
CA CYS A 219 6.22 4.50 -10.21
C CYS A 219 4.80 3.94 -10.22
N ASP A 220 3.98 4.30 -9.23
CA ASP A 220 2.60 3.85 -9.10
C ASP A 220 1.61 4.98 -9.44
N LYS A 221 0.71 4.73 -10.41
CA LYS A 221 -0.23 5.76 -10.89
C LYS A 221 -1.28 6.17 -9.85
N PHE A 222 -1.60 5.29 -8.88
CA PHE A 222 -2.58 5.57 -7.84
C PHE A 222 -1.95 6.23 -6.60
N ALA A 223 -0.65 6.03 -6.37
CA ALA A 223 0.07 6.49 -5.19
C ALA A 223 0.69 7.90 -5.32
N ARG A 224 0.26 8.70 -6.30
CA ARG A 224 0.88 10.00 -6.61
C ARG A 224 0.19 11.23 -6.06
N ALA A 225 -0.85 11.04 -5.28
CA ALA A 225 -1.72 12.14 -4.86
C ALA A 225 -0.99 13.29 -4.12
N ASP A 226 0.10 13.00 -3.39
CA ASP A 226 0.82 14.00 -2.59
C ASP A 226 1.53 15.11 -3.38
N LYS A 227 1.90 14.88 -4.65
CA LYS A 227 2.71 15.85 -5.41
C LYS A 227 1.98 17.11 -5.85
N TYR A 228 0.69 17.08 -5.89
CA TYR A 228 -0.12 18.26 -6.18
C TYR A 228 -0.04 19.32 -5.06
N TYR A 229 0.39 18.93 -3.88
CA TYR A 229 0.59 19.83 -2.75
C TYR A 229 1.69 20.87 -2.96
N GLN A 230 2.63 20.57 -3.84
CA GLN A 230 3.81 21.42 -4.11
C GLN A 230 3.64 22.30 -5.35
N ILE A 231 2.44 22.34 -5.95
CA ILE A 231 2.20 23.13 -7.16
C ILE A 231 1.74 24.52 -6.74
N ASP A 232 2.47 25.53 -7.17
CA ASP A 232 2.20 26.97 -6.98
C ASP A 232 0.93 27.47 -7.68
N ASN A 233 -0.02 26.59 -8.00
CA ASN A 233 -1.29 26.96 -8.62
C ASN A 233 -2.43 26.84 -7.59
N PRO A 234 -3.00 27.97 -7.11
CA PRO A 234 -4.05 28.00 -6.11
C PRO A 234 -5.30 27.17 -6.47
N GLU A 235 -5.73 27.18 -7.73
CA GLU A 235 -6.92 26.46 -8.17
C GLU A 235 -6.71 24.93 -8.10
N ARG A 236 -5.55 24.45 -8.55
CA ARG A 236 -5.21 23.03 -8.45
C ARG A 236 -5.01 22.59 -7.00
N SER A 237 -4.45 23.47 -6.18
CA SER A 237 -4.29 23.21 -4.74
C SER A 237 -5.66 23.05 -4.08
N HIS A 238 -6.64 23.88 -4.41
CA HIS A 238 -7.98 23.80 -3.85
C HIS A 238 -8.73 22.53 -4.30
N ASP A 239 -8.69 22.17 -5.59
CA ASP A 239 -9.28 20.92 -6.09
C ASP A 239 -8.67 19.70 -5.41
N PHE A 240 -7.36 19.71 -5.21
CA PHE A 240 -6.67 18.64 -4.53
C PHE A 240 -7.09 18.50 -3.06
N ILE A 241 -7.14 19.61 -2.32
CA ILE A 241 -7.60 19.64 -0.93
C ILE A 241 -9.06 19.16 -0.82
N SER A 242 -9.92 19.59 -1.73
CA SER A 242 -11.31 19.13 -1.80
C SER A 242 -11.41 17.63 -2.01
N LYS A 243 -10.62 17.05 -2.91
CA LYS A 243 -10.58 15.59 -3.13
C LYS A 243 -10.07 14.83 -1.91
N LEU A 244 -9.06 15.34 -1.22
CA LEU A 244 -8.60 14.74 0.04
C LEU A 244 -9.72 14.74 1.09
N ALA A 245 -10.38 15.88 1.28
CA ALA A 245 -11.50 16.01 2.22
C ALA A 245 -12.69 15.10 1.84
N GLN A 246 -12.98 14.96 0.54
CA GLN A 246 -14.01 14.04 0.04
C GLN A 246 -13.65 12.58 0.34
N GLY A 247 -12.38 12.18 0.15
CA GLY A 247 -11.91 10.82 0.49
C GLY A 247 -12.04 10.52 1.98
N VAL A 248 -11.68 11.49 2.84
CA VAL A 248 -11.88 11.37 4.29
C VAL A 248 -13.37 11.25 4.62
N SER A 249 -14.22 12.10 4.03
CA SER A 249 -15.67 12.09 4.26
C SER A 249 -16.29 10.75 3.83
N ASN A 250 -15.90 10.24 2.66
CA ASN A 250 -16.32 8.93 2.17
C ASN A 250 -15.96 7.81 3.15
N TYR A 251 -14.75 7.81 3.68
CA TYR A 251 -14.31 6.85 4.69
C TYR A 251 -15.10 6.99 6.00
N LEU A 252 -15.25 8.22 6.53
CA LEU A 252 -15.93 8.47 7.79
C LEU A 252 -17.42 8.12 7.73
N SER A 253 -18.11 8.36 6.62
CA SER A 253 -19.51 7.96 6.43
C SER A 253 -19.75 6.46 6.58
N ARG A 254 -18.70 5.64 6.39
CA ARG A 254 -18.73 4.20 6.62
C ARG A 254 -18.43 3.85 8.07
N VAL A 255 -17.46 4.58 8.69
CA VAL A 255 -17.16 4.44 10.13
C VAL A 255 -18.42 4.70 10.95
N GLU A 256 -19.24 5.67 10.57
CA GLU A 256 -20.53 5.98 11.21
C GLU A 256 -21.53 4.80 11.20
N LYS A 257 -21.46 3.94 10.19
CA LYS A 257 -22.34 2.77 10.04
C LYS A 257 -21.89 1.56 10.86
N PHE A 258 -20.70 1.59 11.47
CA PHE A 258 -20.21 0.50 12.31
C PHE A 258 -20.60 0.73 13.78
N PRO A 259 -21.53 -0.05 14.34
CA PRO A 259 -22.06 0.17 15.68
C PRO A 259 -21.10 -0.24 16.80
N GLN A 260 -19.95 -0.84 16.48
CA GLN A 260 -19.00 -1.37 17.46
C GLN A 260 -18.35 -0.29 18.33
N TYR A 261 -18.23 0.94 17.83
CA TYR A 261 -17.65 2.06 18.54
C TYR A 261 -18.49 3.30 18.33
N GLN A 262 -18.87 3.97 19.41
CA GLN A 262 -19.37 5.35 19.36
C GLN A 262 -18.16 6.27 19.43
N TRP A 263 -18.00 7.11 18.42
CA TRP A 263 -16.93 8.10 18.32
C TRP A 263 -17.48 9.46 18.77
N ASP A 264 -16.87 10.03 19.82
CA ASP A 264 -17.30 11.30 20.40
C ASP A 264 -16.74 12.49 19.63
N TYR A 265 -15.47 12.41 19.24
CA TYR A 265 -14.75 13.52 18.65
C TYR A 265 -13.99 13.13 17.39
N LEU A 266 -13.98 14.08 16.44
CA LEU A 266 -13.11 14.08 15.26
C LEU A 266 -12.13 15.24 15.40
N THR A 267 -10.84 14.95 15.28
CA THR A 267 -9.76 15.93 15.36
C THR A 267 -8.70 15.70 14.31
N TYR A 268 -7.72 16.59 14.22
CA TYR A 268 -6.62 16.49 13.28
C TYR A 268 -5.29 16.88 13.94
N VAL A 269 -4.19 16.40 13.37
CA VAL A 269 -2.84 16.84 13.73
C VAL A 269 -2.61 18.20 13.06
N SER A 270 -2.45 19.24 13.87
CA SER A 270 -2.22 20.61 13.37
C SER A 270 -0.92 20.71 12.58
N ASP A 271 -0.91 21.54 11.55
CA ASP A 271 0.33 21.92 10.87
C ASP A 271 1.16 22.85 11.77
N LYS A 272 2.48 22.81 11.58
CA LYS A 272 3.35 23.83 12.16
C LYS A 272 3.13 25.16 11.43
N LYS A 273 3.38 26.29 12.10
CA LYS A 273 3.31 27.62 11.48
C LYS A 273 4.24 27.77 10.26
N THR A 274 5.32 26.99 10.23
CA THR A 274 6.32 26.96 9.13
C THR A 274 6.01 25.94 8.03
N THR A 275 4.89 25.23 8.10
CA THR A 275 4.49 24.25 7.07
C THR A 275 4.10 24.98 5.79
N SER A 276 4.52 24.47 4.64
CA SER A 276 4.14 24.99 3.32
C SER A 276 3.37 23.92 2.53
N PRO A 277 2.15 24.19 2.08
CA PRO A 277 1.32 25.37 2.40
C PRO A 277 0.91 25.42 3.88
N PRO A 278 0.71 26.60 4.47
CA PRO A 278 0.28 26.74 5.86
C PRO A 278 -1.17 26.26 6.04
N ASN A 279 -1.48 25.76 7.24
CA ASN A 279 -2.83 25.34 7.63
C ASN A 279 -3.47 24.24 6.76
N LYS A 280 -2.69 23.49 6.06
CA LYS A 280 -3.10 22.41 5.16
C LYS A 280 -4.11 21.45 5.78
N MET A 281 -3.74 20.89 6.94
CA MET A 281 -4.61 19.93 7.63
C MET A 281 -5.88 20.59 8.17
N LYS A 282 -5.80 21.85 8.54
CA LYS A 282 -6.99 22.62 8.94
C LYS A 282 -7.97 22.80 7.78
N GLU A 283 -7.46 23.17 6.59
CA GLU A 283 -8.30 23.36 5.40
C GLU A 283 -8.99 22.04 5.00
N ILE A 284 -8.27 20.92 4.98
CA ILE A 284 -8.86 19.60 4.74
C ILE A 284 -9.92 19.29 5.78
N PHE A 285 -9.59 19.46 7.06
CA PHE A 285 -10.48 19.16 8.17
C PHE A 285 -11.77 19.98 8.14
N ASP A 286 -11.68 21.25 7.81
CA ASP A 286 -12.85 22.15 7.70
C ASP A 286 -13.81 21.67 6.58
N LEU A 287 -13.27 21.17 5.46
CA LEU A 287 -14.05 20.66 4.33
C LEU A 287 -14.58 19.22 4.53
N VAL A 288 -14.05 18.46 5.49
CA VAL A 288 -14.56 17.11 5.76
C VAL A 288 -16.01 17.16 6.20
N ASN A 289 -16.88 16.46 5.48
CA ASN A 289 -18.28 16.27 5.87
C ASN A 289 -18.41 15.03 6.76
N SER A 290 -18.89 15.21 7.98
CA SER A 290 -19.02 14.15 9.00
C SER A 290 -20.00 14.58 10.09
N ASN A 291 -20.73 13.62 10.67
CA ASN A 291 -21.62 13.83 11.82
C ASN A 291 -20.87 13.82 13.17
N PHE A 292 -19.57 13.50 13.18
CA PHE A 292 -18.78 13.53 14.40
C PHE A 292 -18.52 14.96 14.88
N ASN A 293 -18.46 15.16 16.19
CA ASN A 293 -18.17 16.46 16.78
C ASN A 293 -16.71 16.86 16.48
N LYS A 294 -16.55 17.87 15.63
CA LYS A 294 -15.24 18.39 15.20
C LYS A 294 -14.63 19.31 16.24
N ILE A 295 -13.42 18.96 16.71
CA ILE A 295 -12.69 19.77 17.70
C ILE A 295 -11.22 19.85 17.35
N LYS A 296 -10.55 20.94 17.73
CA LYS A 296 -9.09 21.05 17.68
C LYS A 296 -8.52 20.54 19.01
N LEU A 297 -7.74 19.45 18.99
CA LEU A 297 -7.15 18.86 20.19
C LEU A 297 -5.64 19.05 20.28
N PHE A 298 -4.96 19.42 19.21
CA PHE A 298 -3.49 19.48 19.18
C PHE A 298 -2.99 20.84 18.71
N GLU A 299 -1.90 21.26 19.30
CA GLU A 299 -1.21 22.51 18.95
C GLU A 299 0.30 22.36 19.07
N TRP A 300 1.01 22.91 18.08
CA TRP A 300 2.48 23.01 18.15
C TRP A 300 2.88 24.20 19.00
N SER A 301 3.90 23.99 19.83
CA SER A 301 4.53 25.09 20.58
C SER A 301 5.06 26.17 19.63
N GLU A 302 5.06 27.42 20.06
CA GLU A 302 5.55 28.53 19.25
C GLU A 302 7.04 28.48 18.98
N ASP A 303 7.79 27.89 19.91
CA ASP A 303 9.26 27.74 19.90
C ASP A 303 9.71 26.47 19.09
N VAL A 304 8.85 25.90 18.26
CA VAL A 304 9.21 24.71 17.50
C VAL A 304 10.32 24.98 16.49
N GLU A 305 11.49 24.42 16.75
CA GLU A 305 12.66 24.53 15.88
C GLU A 305 12.92 23.23 15.12
N GLY A 306 13.16 23.34 13.83
CA GLY A 306 13.53 22.22 12.96
C GLY A 306 12.36 21.41 12.43
N SER A 307 12.68 20.30 11.77
CA SER A 307 11.71 19.45 11.07
C SER A 307 11.77 18.01 11.56
N LEU A 308 10.61 17.37 11.63
CA LEU A 308 10.48 15.94 11.93
C LEU A 308 11.21 15.08 10.89
N ARG A 309 11.26 15.52 9.61
CA ARG A 309 11.96 14.84 8.51
C ARG A 309 13.46 14.72 8.77
N ASN A 310 14.04 15.66 9.49
CA ASN A 310 15.49 15.71 9.80
C ASN A 310 15.86 14.87 11.03
N LYS A 311 14.91 14.21 11.69
CA LYS A 311 15.19 13.35 12.83
C LYS A 311 15.61 11.97 12.37
N PRO A 312 16.76 11.44 12.89
CA PRO A 312 17.42 10.27 12.30
C PRO A 312 16.66 8.96 12.50
N ASN A 313 15.88 8.83 13.56
CA ASN A 313 15.22 7.58 13.91
C ASN A 313 13.86 7.80 14.60
N TYR A 314 13.15 6.68 14.84
CA TYR A 314 11.85 6.67 15.48
C TYR A 314 11.85 7.35 16.87
N LYS A 315 12.85 7.06 17.71
CA LYS A 315 12.95 7.62 19.07
C LYS A 315 13.10 9.14 19.03
N ALA A 316 14.04 9.65 18.24
CA ALA A 316 14.23 11.08 18.07
C ALA A 316 13.00 11.80 17.48
N ARG A 317 12.23 11.14 16.63
CA ARG A 317 10.96 11.66 16.13
C ARG A 317 9.90 11.74 17.22
N ARG A 318 9.73 10.70 18.04
CA ARG A 318 8.80 10.72 19.18
C ARG A 318 9.15 11.80 20.19
N GLU A 319 10.40 11.89 20.59
CA GLU A 319 10.90 12.92 21.51
C GLU A 319 10.62 14.34 21.00
N PHE A 320 10.80 14.55 19.69
CA PHE A 320 10.49 15.83 19.08
C PHE A 320 8.98 16.15 19.15
N ILE A 321 8.12 15.19 18.85
CA ILE A 321 6.68 15.37 18.93
C ILE A 321 6.24 15.59 20.37
N ALA A 322 6.70 14.75 21.30
CA ALA A 322 6.41 14.87 22.72
C ALA A 322 6.82 16.23 23.30
N LYS A 323 7.91 16.83 22.79
CA LYS A 323 8.36 18.15 23.21
C LYS A 323 7.45 19.27 22.70
N TYR A 324 7.09 19.25 21.42
CA TYR A 324 6.55 20.43 20.73
C TYR A 324 5.08 20.32 20.33
N LEU A 325 4.49 19.13 20.19
CA LEU A 325 3.07 18.95 19.89
C LEU A 325 2.32 18.53 21.15
N LYS A 326 1.40 19.36 21.61
CA LYS A 326 0.69 19.14 22.86
C LYS A 326 -0.82 19.04 22.65
N THR A 327 -1.47 18.23 23.48
CA THR A 327 -2.92 18.22 23.58
C THR A 327 -3.40 19.48 24.29
N ILE A 328 -4.37 20.16 23.72
CA ILE A 328 -4.99 21.36 24.31
C ILE A 328 -5.72 20.97 25.60
N ASP A 329 -5.60 21.80 26.63
CA ASP A 329 -6.26 21.60 27.92
C ASP A 329 -7.71 22.15 27.92
N GLY A 330 -8.49 21.79 28.94
CA GLY A 330 -9.85 22.26 29.15
C GLY A 330 -10.95 21.43 28.46
N ILE A 331 -10.59 20.37 27.75
CA ILE A 331 -11.54 19.43 27.13
C ILE A 331 -11.53 18.12 27.93
N ASP A 332 -12.70 17.70 28.43
CA ASP A 332 -12.83 16.40 29.08
C ASP A 332 -12.80 15.27 28.04
N LEU A 333 -11.72 14.50 28.08
CA LEU A 333 -11.48 13.37 27.20
C LEU A 333 -11.62 12.01 27.91
N ASN A 334 -11.91 12.02 29.22
CA ASN A 334 -11.98 10.78 29.99
C ASN A 334 -13.13 9.89 29.50
N GLY A 335 -12.82 8.63 29.20
CA GLY A 335 -13.76 7.65 28.65
C GLY A 335 -14.21 7.89 27.21
N LYS A 336 -13.75 8.95 26.56
CA LYS A 336 -14.14 9.33 25.20
C LYS A 336 -13.46 8.47 24.12
N SER A 337 -14.06 8.45 22.95
CA SER A 337 -13.53 7.83 21.74
C SER A 337 -13.19 8.90 20.70
N VAL A 338 -11.99 8.92 20.18
CA VAL A 338 -11.45 10.00 19.34
C VAL A 338 -10.95 9.46 18.01
N ILE A 339 -11.37 10.10 16.90
CA ILE A 339 -10.81 9.92 15.57
C ILE A 339 -9.78 11.03 15.33
N VAL A 340 -8.56 10.67 14.99
CA VAL A 340 -7.46 11.60 14.70
C VAL A 340 -7.09 11.48 13.23
N ILE A 341 -7.09 12.60 12.50
CA ILE A 341 -6.64 12.68 11.10
C ILE A 341 -5.24 13.28 11.04
N ASP A 342 -4.33 12.67 10.29
CA ASP A 342 -2.97 13.15 10.03
C ASP A 342 -2.65 13.09 8.54
N ASP A 343 -1.67 13.87 8.08
CA ASP A 343 -1.31 13.93 6.66
C ASP A 343 -0.58 12.68 6.19
N GLN A 344 0.46 12.25 6.90
CA GLN A 344 1.35 11.21 6.40
C GLN A 344 1.80 10.24 7.49
N PHE A 345 1.69 8.97 7.18
CA PHE A 345 2.24 7.90 8.00
C PHE A 345 3.53 7.35 7.40
N THR A 346 4.62 7.45 8.15
CA THR A 346 5.94 6.93 7.76
C THR A 346 6.50 5.93 8.77
N SER A 347 6.84 6.41 9.95
CA SER A 347 7.45 5.63 11.05
C SER A 347 6.52 5.38 12.22
N SER A 348 5.28 5.81 12.16
CA SER A 348 4.31 5.81 13.27
C SER A 348 4.64 6.71 14.48
N ALA A 349 5.73 7.46 14.45
CA ALA A 349 6.14 8.24 15.63
C ALA A 349 5.07 9.26 16.05
N THR A 350 4.45 9.96 15.09
CA THR A 350 3.36 10.90 15.36
C THR A 350 2.14 10.18 15.92
N ALA A 351 1.70 9.11 15.24
CA ALA A 351 0.53 8.36 15.65
C ALA A 351 0.66 7.81 17.09
N ASN A 352 1.81 7.20 17.38
CA ASN A 352 2.05 6.60 18.69
C ASN A 352 2.17 7.66 19.80
N GLU A 353 2.84 8.79 19.53
CA GLU A 353 2.99 9.84 20.54
C GLU A 353 1.67 10.53 20.84
N ILE A 354 0.90 10.88 19.80
CA ILE A 354 -0.44 11.47 19.96
C ILE A 354 -1.38 10.51 20.70
N SER A 355 -1.36 9.24 20.33
CA SER A 355 -2.19 8.24 20.99
C SER A 355 -1.82 8.08 22.46
N GLN A 356 -0.52 8.14 22.79
CA GLN A 356 -0.07 8.12 24.18
C GLN A 356 -0.57 9.34 24.98
N GLN A 357 -0.49 10.54 24.39
CA GLN A 357 -1.02 11.75 25.03
C GLN A 357 -2.54 11.66 25.28
N LEU A 358 -3.31 11.15 24.31
CA LEU A 358 -4.74 10.92 24.46
C LEU A 358 -5.06 9.86 25.52
N ARG A 359 -4.30 8.76 25.57
CA ARG A 359 -4.44 7.74 26.62
C ARG A 359 -4.17 8.30 28.01
N ASN A 360 -3.16 9.14 28.15
CA ASN A 360 -2.84 9.83 29.42
C ASN A 360 -3.98 10.74 29.90
N LYS A 361 -4.83 11.23 28.97
CA LYS A 361 -6.05 12.01 29.28
C LYS A 361 -7.32 11.11 29.40
N GLY A 362 -7.17 9.80 29.45
CA GLY A 362 -8.26 8.85 29.68
C GLY A 362 -9.09 8.49 28.45
N VAL A 363 -8.62 8.80 27.22
CA VAL A 363 -9.33 8.41 26.00
C VAL A 363 -9.42 6.89 25.89
N LYS A 364 -10.64 6.38 25.69
CA LYS A 364 -10.96 4.94 25.66
C LYS A 364 -10.62 4.30 24.30
N ASN A 365 -11.05 4.90 23.20
CA ASN A 365 -10.80 4.38 21.87
C ASN A 365 -10.16 5.46 21.00
N ILE A 366 -9.18 5.07 20.18
CA ILE A 366 -8.48 5.96 19.26
C ILE A 366 -8.47 5.30 17.90
N LEU A 367 -9.09 5.97 16.91
CA LEU A 367 -8.93 5.65 15.49
C LEU A 367 -7.98 6.67 14.87
N PHE A 368 -6.80 6.23 14.49
CA PHE A 368 -5.85 7.07 13.78
C PHE A 368 -6.00 6.89 12.27
N VAL A 369 -6.23 7.98 11.54
CA VAL A 369 -6.46 8.01 10.09
C VAL A 369 -5.40 8.88 9.44
N ALA A 370 -4.49 8.27 8.70
CA ALA A 370 -3.55 9.01 7.87
C ALA A 370 -4.09 9.16 6.44
N LEU A 371 -3.94 10.34 5.87
CA LEU A 371 -4.30 10.55 4.45
C LEU A 371 -3.44 9.66 3.57
N PHE A 372 -2.14 9.63 3.84
CA PHE A 372 -1.17 8.86 3.07
C PHE A 372 -0.31 7.96 3.95
N TYR A 373 0.11 6.82 3.41
CA TYR A 373 1.27 6.12 3.94
C TYR A 373 2.37 5.99 2.89
N LEU A 374 3.60 6.19 3.34
CA LEU A 374 4.76 6.11 2.46
C LEU A 374 5.10 4.64 2.19
N ILE A 375 5.04 4.25 0.92
CA ILE A 375 5.44 2.93 0.46
C ILE A 375 6.93 2.89 0.13
N LEU A 376 7.50 1.68 0.10
CA LEU A 376 8.91 1.51 -0.26
C LEU A 376 9.13 1.88 -1.72
N PRO A 377 10.18 2.65 -2.04
CA PRO A 377 10.54 2.93 -3.42
C PRO A 377 11.00 1.64 -4.10
N ILE A 378 10.72 1.51 -5.39
CA ILE A 378 11.31 0.45 -6.20
C ILE A 378 12.74 0.84 -6.55
N GLU A 379 13.69 0.04 -6.09
CA GLU A 379 15.09 0.15 -6.48
C GLU A 379 15.31 -0.70 -7.73
N SER A 380 15.96 -0.11 -8.76
CA SER A 380 16.15 -0.78 -10.03
C SER A 380 17.56 -1.37 -10.18
N LYS A 381 18.39 -0.74 -10.98
CA LYS A 381 19.75 -1.16 -11.26
C LYS A 381 20.77 -0.24 -10.61
N ALA A 382 22.03 -0.68 -10.55
CA ALA A 382 23.11 0.18 -10.10
C ALA A 382 23.33 1.36 -11.06
N CYS A 383 23.58 2.53 -10.50
CA CYS A 383 23.96 3.71 -11.27
C CYS A 383 25.31 3.50 -11.96
N PRO A 384 25.44 3.69 -13.28
CA PRO A 384 26.71 3.49 -14.00
C PRO A 384 27.78 4.50 -13.59
N GLN A 385 27.42 5.63 -12.98
CA GLN A 385 28.37 6.66 -12.58
C GLN A 385 28.88 6.50 -11.15
N CYS A 386 28.04 6.06 -10.19
CA CYS A 386 28.44 6.02 -8.77
C CYS A 386 28.10 4.71 -8.05
N GLY A 387 27.57 3.71 -8.74
CA GLY A 387 27.25 2.38 -8.19
C GLY A 387 26.04 2.33 -7.25
N LYS A 388 25.41 3.45 -6.91
CA LYS A 388 24.22 3.46 -6.03
C LYS A 388 22.97 3.01 -6.78
N SER A 389 21.98 2.48 -6.07
CA SER A 389 20.71 2.06 -6.66
C SER A 389 19.98 3.23 -7.32
N LEU A 390 19.55 3.03 -8.57
CA LEU A 390 18.66 3.93 -9.28
C LEU A 390 17.21 3.70 -8.81
N LYS A 391 16.44 4.77 -8.76
CA LYS A 391 14.98 4.74 -8.50
C LYS A 391 14.22 5.00 -9.79
N ILE A 392 13.10 4.32 -9.97
CA ILE A 392 12.18 4.58 -11.07
C ILE A 392 11.32 5.78 -10.69
N LYS A 393 11.24 6.77 -11.59
CA LYS A 393 10.43 7.98 -11.45
C LYS A 393 9.60 8.23 -12.69
N ILE A 394 8.59 9.09 -12.57
CA ILE A 394 7.72 9.50 -13.66
C ILE A 394 7.95 10.98 -13.97
N LYS A 395 8.12 11.33 -15.24
CA LYS A 395 8.19 12.73 -15.69
C LYS A 395 6.82 13.38 -15.56
N ARG A 396 6.78 14.57 -14.95
CA ARG A 396 5.52 15.32 -14.76
C ARG A 396 4.88 15.76 -16.08
N LYS A 397 5.69 15.99 -17.09
CA LYS A 397 5.24 16.57 -18.38
C LYS A 397 4.44 15.55 -19.22
N ASP A 398 4.91 14.33 -19.30
CA ASP A 398 4.44 13.34 -20.26
C ASP A 398 4.07 11.98 -19.66
N GLY A 399 4.29 11.80 -18.35
CA GLY A 399 4.01 10.55 -17.66
C GLY A 399 5.02 9.43 -17.92
N ASN A 400 6.08 9.70 -18.71
CA ASN A 400 7.08 8.69 -19.02
C ASN A 400 7.97 8.36 -17.81
N ARG A 401 8.38 7.12 -17.69
CA ARG A 401 9.23 6.62 -16.62
C ARG A 401 10.71 6.84 -16.96
N PHE A 402 11.51 7.06 -15.93
CA PHE A 402 12.97 7.20 -16.04
C PHE A 402 13.66 6.69 -14.77
N TYR A 403 14.91 6.24 -14.93
CA TYR A 403 15.79 5.93 -13.83
C TYR A 403 16.45 7.21 -13.31
N SER A 404 16.53 7.34 -11.99
CA SER A 404 17.15 8.49 -11.33
C SER A 404 18.06 8.07 -10.20
N CYS A 405 19.31 8.58 -10.22
CA CYS A 405 20.24 8.54 -9.10
C CYS A 405 20.12 9.87 -8.33
N LEU A 406 19.27 9.89 -7.30
CA LEU A 406 18.94 11.11 -6.58
C LEU A 406 20.19 11.77 -5.96
N SER A 407 20.49 12.99 -6.40
CA SER A 407 21.55 13.80 -5.81
C SER A 407 21.16 14.38 -4.43
N PRO A 408 22.13 14.87 -3.64
CA PRO A 408 21.88 15.50 -2.34
C PRO A 408 20.90 16.69 -2.40
N GLN A 409 20.89 17.44 -3.51
CA GLN A 409 19.96 18.56 -3.73
C GLN A 409 18.49 18.12 -3.70
N PHE A 410 18.22 16.84 -4.02
CA PHE A 410 16.87 16.25 -3.99
C PHE A 410 16.69 15.23 -2.84
N GLY A 411 17.49 15.36 -1.76
CA GLY A 411 17.39 14.52 -0.58
C GLY A 411 17.96 13.11 -0.74
N GLY A 412 18.69 12.83 -1.85
CA GLY A 412 19.36 11.55 -2.09
C GLY A 412 20.84 11.59 -1.72
N GLN A 413 21.53 10.50 -1.99
CA GLN A 413 22.99 10.37 -1.82
C GLN A 413 23.70 10.06 -3.15
N GLY A 414 23.00 10.15 -4.28
CA GLY A 414 23.48 9.82 -5.59
C GLY A 414 24.15 10.97 -6.32
N CYS A 415 24.55 10.72 -7.58
CA CYS A 415 25.30 11.67 -8.43
C CYS A 415 24.41 12.53 -9.34
N GLY A 416 23.09 12.33 -9.36
CA GLY A 416 22.17 13.05 -10.25
C GLY A 416 21.98 12.43 -11.63
N TYR A 417 22.54 11.25 -11.89
CA TYR A 417 22.37 10.54 -13.17
C TYR A 417 20.89 10.25 -13.48
N ILE A 418 20.51 10.46 -14.74
CA ILE A 418 19.16 10.20 -15.26
C ILE A 418 19.26 9.39 -16.55
N GLU A 419 18.38 8.39 -16.70
CA GLU A 419 18.27 7.55 -17.88
C GLU A 419 16.78 7.27 -18.18
N ASN A 420 16.35 7.50 -19.43
CA ASN A 420 14.98 7.19 -19.81
C ASN A 420 14.74 5.67 -19.83
N ILE A 421 13.54 5.28 -19.45
CA ILE A 421 13.03 3.91 -19.62
C ILE A 421 12.22 3.94 -20.94
N ASN A 422 12.72 3.23 -21.94
CA ASN A 422 12.03 3.08 -23.23
C ASN A 422 10.92 2.04 -23.14
#